data_1e1b124b5caa246f00b09ae7397bb583
#
_entry.id   1e1b124b5caa246f00b09ae7397bb583
#
_cell.length_a   1.000
_cell.length_b   1.000
_cell.length_c   1.000
_cell.angle_alpha   90.00
_cell.angle_beta   90.00
_cell.angle_gamma   90.00
#
_symmetry.space_group_name_H-M   'P 1'
#
loop_
_entity.id
_entity.type
_entity.pdbx_description
1 polymer ?
#
loop_
_entity_poly.entity_id
_entity_poly.type
_entity_poly.pdbx_seq_one_letter_code
_entity_poly.pdbx_strand_id
1 'polypeptide(L)'
;MKLSWMSIGLVASLSRGIEAQQTRRDVPRDQLQYDVNYFDQKINHFPDSEIYTKSNLSHGTFSQRYYFDDTYYKPGGPVYLYISGETSGPSRFSNLQTGIIQILMEATNGLGVILENRYYGQSYPFSTSTTDELLFLTTNQTIADNAYFAQNAVFPGIDCDLTAPGTPWILYGGSLAGAQTALSIKVYGDVLYAGIASSAPINVAVGYPEWYNTIQKYAPQDCITRINGIVDNFDLLIAKNLTSAVKEFKALFGLGVLTDDRDFAAAIADPIGNPGFYHSSTWQELNWNSTYGSRDFFYFCGNVSDIDAPEEITQVDYLFANYTNGVPWVGLGSYANYVKSYVLELCPSGDYNSNDCWGTQNASAWASIENTSTRSYLYTSCIEQGAYIEGPKEGPALLSRVVDTSYEQQWCTWAFPAGVSNSIPPTPDIDAYNNFGSFNFSADRLAFIDGDQDVWNDLCYHSNFAPPRTASTDLHPEYLITGAGHHWDSYGILDVEAEPQFIREAHRWQIKTVNRWLRKFDGWKKSQKS
;
A
#
# COMPACT_ATOMS: atom_id res chain seq x y z
N MET A 1 38.78 -3.08 53.09
CA MET A 1 38.85 -2.04 52.07
C MET A 1 37.92 -2.42 50.91
N LYS A 2 36.70 -1.91 50.96
CA LYS A 2 35.73 -2.00 49.84
C LYS A 2 35.66 -0.63 49.24
N LEU A 3 36.14 -0.42 48.04
CA LEU A 3 35.90 0.81 47.27
C LEU A 3 35.86 0.47 45.78
N SER A 4 34.78 0.90 45.18
CA SER A 4 34.67 1.33 43.80
C SER A 4 34.59 0.28 42.69
N TRP A 5 33.39 -0.23 42.47
CA TRP A 5 32.97 -0.80 41.20
C TRP A 5 31.79 -0.04 40.55
N MET A 6 31.37 1.12 41.11
CA MET A 6 30.25 1.91 40.58
C MET A 6 30.62 2.99 39.54
N SER A 7 31.91 3.32 39.41
CA SER A 7 32.31 4.45 38.53
C SER A 7 32.68 4.03 37.10
N ILE A 8 32.88 2.73 36.84
CA ILE A 8 33.28 2.26 35.50
C ILE A 8 32.07 2.02 34.60
N GLY A 9 30.89 1.69 35.16
CA GLY A 9 29.66 1.46 34.40
C GLY A 9 29.06 2.74 33.80
N LEU A 10 29.19 3.86 34.50
CA LEU A 10 28.61 5.15 34.05
C LEU A 10 29.45 5.79 32.93
N VAL A 11 30.78 5.62 32.97
CA VAL A 11 31.68 6.16 31.94
C VAL A 11 31.57 5.33 30.65
N ALA A 12 31.38 4.01 30.77
CA ALA A 12 31.23 3.13 29.60
C ALA A 12 29.88 3.31 28.89
N SER A 13 28.81 3.67 29.62
CA SER A 13 27.50 3.96 29.01
C SER A 13 27.46 5.35 28.34
N LEU A 14 28.15 6.35 28.94
CA LEU A 14 28.31 7.66 28.35
C LEU A 14 29.21 7.65 27.10
N SER A 15 30.33 6.86 27.14
CA SER A 15 31.20 6.75 25.96
C SER A 15 30.51 5.99 24.81
N ARG A 16 29.76 4.93 25.09
CA ARG A 16 28.96 4.22 24.05
C ARG A 16 27.84 5.11 23.49
N GLY A 17 27.19 5.93 24.32
CA GLY A 17 26.19 6.89 23.85
C GLY A 17 26.79 7.99 22.98
N ILE A 18 27.98 8.48 23.32
CA ILE A 18 28.70 9.51 22.55
C ILE A 18 29.28 8.91 21.25
N GLU A 19 29.82 7.70 21.28
CA GLU A 19 30.29 6.99 20.08
C GLU A 19 29.14 6.61 19.15
N ALA A 20 27.99 6.17 19.69
CA ALA A 20 26.79 5.87 18.88
C ALA A 20 26.20 7.14 18.24
N GLN A 21 26.20 8.27 18.95
CA GLN A 21 25.77 9.57 18.38
C GLN A 21 26.79 10.13 17.37
N GLN A 22 28.07 9.91 17.57
CA GLN A 22 29.12 10.36 16.66
C GLN A 22 29.15 9.53 15.38
N THR A 23 28.97 8.20 15.46
CA THR A 23 28.84 7.32 14.29
C THR A 23 27.56 7.58 13.47
N ARG A 24 26.46 8.02 14.11
CA ARG A 24 25.24 8.43 13.38
C ARG A 24 25.43 9.73 12.58
N ARG A 25 26.29 10.64 12.99
CA ARG A 25 26.56 11.92 12.28
C ARG A 25 27.37 11.75 11.01
N ASP A 26 28.09 10.64 10.87
CA ASP A 26 28.95 10.37 9.71
C ASP A 26 28.30 9.52 8.62
N VAL A 27 27.10 8.97 8.87
CA VAL A 27 26.30 8.21 7.91
C VAL A 27 25.35 9.17 7.19
N PRO A 28 25.33 9.19 5.84
CA PRO A 28 24.33 9.96 5.09
C PRO A 28 22.90 9.60 5.53
N ARG A 29 22.01 10.60 5.60
CA ARG A 29 20.65 10.39 6.13
C ARG A 29 19.86 9.32 5.38
N ASP A 30 20.01 9.25 4.07
CA ASP A 30 19.39 8.24 3.19
C ASP A 30 19.87 6.80 3.41
N GLN A 31 20.91 6.63 4.25
CA GLN A 31 21.49 5.33 4.63
C GLN A 31 21.30 5.00 6.12
N LEU A 32 20.65 5.88 6.88
CA LEU A 32 20.42 5.65 8.30
C LEU A 32 19.62 4.38 8.54
N GLN A 33 20.06 3.63 9.55
CA GLN A 33 19.32 2.49 10.11
C GLN A 33 18.79 2.88 11.49
N TYR A 34 17.67 2.29 11.87
CA TYR A 34 17.04 2.58 13.15
C TYR A 34 16.93 1.29 13.97
N ASP A 35 17.22 1.41 15.26
CA ASP A 35 17.11 0.30 16.17
C ASP A 35 15.66 -0.14 16.32
N VAL A 36 15.44 -1.46 16.35
CA VAL A 36 14.13 -2.02 16.62
C VAL A 36 13.78 -1.83 18.10
N ASN A 37 12.57 -1.32 18.33
CA ASN A 37 11.96 -1.26 19.65
C ASN A 37 10.68 -2.09 19.65
N TYR A 38 10.25 -2.50 20.83
CA TYR A 38 9.09 -3.36 21.01
C TYR A 38 8.10 -2.72 21.97
N PHE A 39 6.83 -2.88 21.63
CA PHE A 39 5.71 -2.39 22.42
C PHE A 39 4.75 -3.55 22.72
N ASP A 40 4.33 -3.69 23.98
CA ASP A 40 3.38 -4.71 24.39
C ASP A 40 1.96 -4.31 23.98
N GLN A 41 1.63 -4.65 22.72
CA GLN A 41 0.33 -4.34 22.13
C GLN A 41 -0.72 -5.38 22.50
N LYS A 42 -1.96 -4.95 22.74
CA LYS A 42 -3.07 -5.86 23.01
C LYS A 42 -3.41 -6.73 21.81
N ILE A 43 -3.61 -8.03 22.01
CA ILE A 43 -4.14 -8.91 20.97
C ILE A 43 -5.56 -8.45 20.59
N ASN A 44 -6.38 -8.14 21.59
CA ASN A 44 -7.77 -7.71 21.40
C ASN A 44 -8.07 -6.45 22.22
N HIS A 45 -8.52 -5.38 21.55
CA HIS A 45 -8.95 -4.14 22.19
C HIS A 45 -10.42 -4.16 22.63
N PHE A 46 -11.20 -5.13 22.16
CA PHE A 46 -12.66 -5.19 22.36
C PHE A 46 -13.09 -6.53 22.97
N PRO A 47 -12.63 -6.88 24.20
CA PRO A 47 -12.85 -8.21 24.76
C PRO A 47 -14.36 -8.50 25.01
N ASP A 48 -15.18 -7.48 25.18
CA ASP A 48 -16.62 -7.62 25.44
C ASP A 48 -17.47 -7.72 24.15
N SER A 49 -16.85 -7.59 22.98
CA SER A 49 -17.56 -7.75 21.71
C SER A 49 -17.88 -9.21 21.43
N GLU A 50 -19.12 -9.52 21.05
CA GLU A 50 -19.59 -10.87 20.76
C GLU A 50 -18.74 -11.61 19.71
N ILE A 51 -18.12 -10.87 18.77
CA ILE A 51 -17.24 -11.43 17.75
C ILE A 51 -16.05 -12.14 18.40
N TYR A 52 -15.47 -11.55 19.46
CA TYR A 52 -14.24 -12.02 20.09
C TYR A 52 -14.46 -12.93 21.30
N THR A 53 -15.65 -12.92 21.91
CA THR A 53 -15.94 -13.71 23.12
C THR A 53 -15.90 -15.22 22.91
N LYS A 54 -16.05 -15.68 21.67
CA LYS A 54 -16.00 -17.11 21.30
C LYS A 54 -14.56 -17.64 21.16
N SER A 55 -13.57 -16.75 21.08
CA SER A 55 -12.18 -17.13 20.91
C SER A 55 -11.45 -17.16 22.25
N ASN A 56 -10.79 -18.27 22.55
CA ASN A 56 -9.86 -18.37 23.69
C ASN A 56 -8.52 -17.66 23.44
N LEU A 57 -8.30 -17.13 22.23
CA LEU A 57 -7.10 -16.40 21.82
C LEU A 57 -7.17 -14.90 22.11
N SER A 58 -8.30 -14.39 22.64
CA SER A 58 -8.60 -12.96 22.78
C SER A 58 -7.85 -12.23 23.91
N HIS A 59 -6.99 -12.93 24.66
CA HIS A 59 -6.30 -12.37 25.83
C HIS A 59 -4.79 -12.27 25.63
N GLY A 60 -4.19 -11.29 26.32
CA GLY A 60 -2.73 -11.08 26.31
C GLY A 60 -2.28 -9.97 25.39
N THR A 61 -0.97 -9.92 25.21
CA THR A 61 -0.27 -8.93 24.37
C THR A 61 0.65 -9.64 23.39
N PHE A 62 1.07 -8.89 22.38
CA PHE A 62 2.13 -9.31 21.45
C PHE A 62 3.16 -8.20 21.30
N SER A 63 4.38 -8.56 20.91
CA SER A 63 5.47 -7.62 20.68
C SER A 63 5.29 -6.94 19.33
N GLN A 64 4.74 -5.72 19.33
CA GLN A 64 4.64 -4.88 18.14
C GLN A 64 5.94 -4.09 17.96
N ARG A 65 6.54 -4.13 16.77
CA ARG A 65 7.77 -3.41 16.49
C ARG A 65 7.51 -1.97 16.12
N TYR A 66 8.40 -1.09 16.61
CA TYR A 66 8.44 0.30 16.17
C TYR A 66 9.88 0.79 16.06
N TYR A 67 10.05 1.85 15.31
CA TYR A 67 11.32 2.54 15.06
C TYR A 67 11.12 4.02 15.21
N PHE A 68 12.13 4.78 15.65
CA PHE A 68 11.98 6.22 15.77
C PHE A 68 13.28 6.95 15.44
N ASP A 69 13.12 8.23 15.10
CA ASP A 69 14.20 9.20 14.88
C ASP A 69 13.95 10.46 15.70
N ASP A 70 14.87 10.78 16.59
CA ASP A 70 14.85 11.94 17.47
C ASP A 70 15.80 13.06 17.02
N THR A 71 16.41 12.96 15.84
CA THR A 71 17.45 13.87 15.35
C THR A 71 17.02 15.35 15.40
N TYR A 72 15.78 15.63 15.09
CA TYR A 72 15.22 16.99 15.09
C TYR A 72 14.42 17.32 16.35
N TYR A 73 14.18 16.33 17.20
CA TYR A 73 13.29 16.50 18.35
C TYR A 73 13.82 17.52 19.35
N LYS A 74 12.94 18.42 19.78
CA LYS A 74 13.15 19.30 20.94
C LYS A 74 11.95 19.21 21.88
N PRO A 75 12.17 19.36 23.21
CA PRO A 75 11.09 19.31 24.18
C PRO A 75 9.90 20.21 23.79
N GLY A 76 8.70 19.63 23.76
CA GLY A 76 7.46 20.26 23.31
C GLY A 76 7.18 20.13 21.82
N GLY A 77 8.04 19.46 21.04
CA GLY A 77 7.78 19.09 19.66
C GLY A 77 6.68 18.01 19.55
N PRO A 78 6.00 17.88 18.39
CA PRO A 78 5.00 16.85 18.14
C PRO A 78 5.63 15.47 17.95
N VAL A 79 4.81 14.43 18.07
CA VAL A 79 5.16 13.07 17.61
C VAL A 79 4.45 12.81 16.27
N TYR A 80 5.22 12.43 15.25
CA TYR A 80 4.72 11.98 13.98
C TYR A 80 4.70 10.46 13.95
N LEU A 81 3.53 9.87 13.84
CA LEU A 81 3.35 8.43 13.74
C LEU A 81 3.11 8.05 12.27
N TYR A 82 4.12 7.47 11.63
CA TYR A 82 3.97 6.82 10.33
C TYR A 82 3.49 5.39 10.51
N ILE A 83 2.34 5.08 9.95
CA ILE A 83 1.77 3.72 9.94
C ILE A 83 2.41 2.95 8.79
N SER A 84 3.05 1.80 9.07
CA SER A 84 3.81 1.06 8.05
C SER A 84 2.93 0.44 6.95
N GLY A 85 1.64 0.26 7.22
CA GLY A 85 0.71 -0.37 6.29
C GLY A 85 0.94 -1.88 6.16
N GLU A 86 0.88 -2.37 4.93
CA GLU A 86 0.92 -3.79 4.58
C GLU A 86 2.35 -4.37 4.44
N THR A 87 3.35 -3.69 4.98
CA THR A 87 4.76 -4.11 4.90
C THR A 87 5.50 -3.98 6.23
N SER A 88 6.76 -4.39 6.26
CA SER A 88 7.63 -4.27 7.45
C SER A 88 8.02 -2.83 7.73
N GLY A 89 8.26 -2.49 9.02
CA GLY A 89 8.72 -1.17 9.42
C GLY A 89 10.02 -0.73 8.71
N PRO A 90 11.06 -1.58 8.59
CA PRO A 90 12.28 -1.24 7.86
C PRO A 90 12.07 -0.82 6.41
N SER A 91 11.06 -1.36 5.72
CA SER A 91 10.72 -0.97 4.35
C SER A 91 10.22 0.49 4.22
N ARG A 92 9.94 1.14 5.36
CA ARG A 92 9.48 2.52 5.44
C ARG A 92 10.53 3.51 5.96
N PHE A 93 11.77 3.08 6.19
CA PHE A 93 12.84 3.93 6.72
C PHE A 93 13.10 5.19 5.87
N SER A 94 12.86 5.13 4.56
CA SER A 94 12.96 6.29 3.68
C SER A 94 12.12 7.49 4.17
N ASN A 95 10.98 7.23 4.84
CA ASN A 95 10.14 8.30 5.38
C ASN A 95 10.78 9.03 6.58
N LEU A 96 11.56 8.33 7.41
CA LEU A 96 12.37 8.96 8.47
C LEU A 96 13.68 9.55 7.93
N GLN A 97 14.21 9.01 6.85
CA GLN A 97 15.51 9.40 6.28
C GLN A 97 15.41 10.71 5.50
N THR A 98 14.53 10.77 4.51
CA THR A 98 14.42 11.89 3.56
C THR A 98 12.99 12.25 3.19
N GLY A 99 12.01 11.38 3.51
CA GLY A 99 10.61 11.55 3.12
C GLY A 99 9.83 12.45 4.06
N ILE A 100 8.51 12.38 3.95
CA ILE A 100 7.60 13.34 4.59
C ILE A 100 7.75 13.44 6.10
N ILE A 101 8.05 12.34 6.80
CA ILE A 101 8.23 12.39 8.26
C ILE A 101 9.47 13.20 8.62
N GLN A 102 10.60 12.97 7.93
CA GLN A 102 11.81 13.76 8.10
C GLN A 102 11.53 15.26 7.87
N ILE A 103 10.85 15.59 6.77
CA ILE A 103 10.49 16.94 6.39
C ILE A 103 9.65 17.62 7.48
N LEU A 104 8.65 16.93 8.03
CA LEU A 104 7.79 17.44 9.08
C LEU A 104 8.52 17.56 10.44
N MET A 105 9.37 16.57 10.79
CA MET A 105 10.21 16.64 12.00
C MET A 105 11.09 17.88 11.99
N GLU A 106 11.81 18.10 10.90
CA GLU A 106 12.71 19.24 10.75
C GLU A 106 11.95 20.58 10.83
N ALA A 107 10.80 20.67 10.18
CA ALA A 107 9.99 21.89 10.14
C ALA A 107 9.34 22.27 11.48
N THR A 108 9.24 21.32 12.44
CA THR A 108 8.45 21.49 13.68
C THR A 108 9.18 21.07 14.96
N ASN A 109 10.44 20.69 14.89
CA ASN A 109 11.21 20.07 15.96
C ASN A 109 10.52 18.81 16.53
N GLY A 110 9.95 17.97 15.65
CA GLY A 110 9.19 16.78 16.03
C GLY A 110 10.03 15.53 16.18
N LEU A 111 9.44 14.51 16.80
CA LEU A 111 9.92 13.13 16.84
C LEU A 111 9.21 12.32 15.74
N GLY A 112 9.93 11.52 14.96
CA GLY A 112 9.34 10.63 13.96
C GLY A 112 9.33 9.19 14.43
N VAL A 113 8.21 8.50 14.20
CA VAL A 113 8.01 7.10 14.58
C VAL A 113 7.45 6.32 13.41
N ILE A 114 7.96 5.12 13.17
CA ILE A 114 7.31 4.12 12.31
C ILE A 114 6.77 3.02 13.21
N LEU A 115 5.48 2.76 13.16
CA LEU A 115 4.82 1.66 13.83
C LEU A 115 4.49 0.56 12.81
N GLU A 116 4.98 -0.64 13.05
CA GLU A 116 4.65 -1.80 12.22
C GLU A 116 3.23 -2.28 12.52
N ASN A 117 2.42 -2.49 11.50
CA ASN A 117 1.05 -2.96 11.71
C ASN A 117 1.02 -4.38 12.28
N ARG A 118 -0.04 -4.68 13.06
CA ARG A 118 -0.32 -6.07 13.45
C ARG A 118 -0.42 -6.97 12.22
N TYR A 119 0.14 -8.18 12.32
CA TYR A 119 0.23 -9.20 11.27
C TYR A 119 1.07 -8.81 10.04
N TYR A 120 1.94 -7.80 10.17
CA TYR A 120 2.91 -7.45 9.12
C TYR A 120 4.33 -7.42 9.69
N GLY A 121 5.31 -7.60 8.81
CA GLY A 121 6.72 -7.63 9.16
C GLY A 121 7.07 -8.75 10.15
N GLN A 122 7.25 -8.39 11.43
CA GLN A 122 7.46 -9.34 12.52
C GLN A 122 6.48 -9.11 13.69
N SER A 123 5.48 -8.26 13.50
CA SER A 123 4.50 -7.87 14.54
C SER A 123 3.28 -8.79 14.51
N TYR A 124 3.50 -10.08 14.63
CA TYR A 124 2.46 -11.10 14.65
C TYR A 124 2.05 -11.47 16.07
N PRO A 125 0.74 -11.45 16.40
CA PRO A 125 0.25 -11.95 17.68
C PRO A 125 0.50 -13.44 17.91
N PHE A 126 0.57 -14.23 16.83
CA PHE A 126 0.69 -15.69 16.87
C PHE A 126 1.82 -16.17 15.95
N SER A 127 2.28 -17.41 16.19
CA SER A 127 3.35 -18.02 15.37
C SER A 127 2.90 -18.47 13.98
N THR A 128 1.59 -18.52 13.76
CA THR A 128 0.96 -18.86 12.49
C THR A 128 -0.19 -17.89 12.19
N SER A 129 -0.77 -18.00 11.01
CA SER A 129 -1.90 -17.20 10.54
C SER A 129 -3.05 -18.12 10.11
N THR A 130 -3.54 -18.97 11.03
CA THR A 130 -4.77 -19.72 10.82
C THR A 130 -5.98 -18.78 10.75
N THR A 131 -7.11 -19.24 10.23
CA THR A 131 -8.33 -18.41 10.17
C THR A 131 -8.74 -17.92 11.57
N ASP A 132 -8.64 -18.77 12.61
CA ASP A 132 -8.95 -18.38 14.00
C ASP A 132 -7.97 -17.35 14.56
N GLU A 133 -6.67 -17.45 14.26
CA GLU A 133 -5.65 -16.50 14.69
C GLU A 133 -5.78 -15.15 13.98
N LEU A 134 -6.26 -15.13 12.74
CA LEU A 134 -6.51 -13.91 11.97
C LEU A 134 -7.79 -13.17 12.40
N LEU A 135 -8.62 -13.71 13.31
CA LEU A 135 -9.80 -13.03 13.85
C LEU A 135 -9.52 -11.60 14.34
N PHE A 136 -8.31 -11.34 14.82
CA PHE A 136 -7.90 -10.04 15.35
C PHE A 136 -7.23 -9.12 14.31
N LEU A 137 -7.17 -9.53 13.04
CA LEU A 137 -6.72 -8.69 11.93
C LEU A 137 -7.94 -8.02 11.29
N THR A 138 -8.40 -6.94 11.90
CA THR A 138 -9.51 -6.11 11.41
C THR A 138 -9.10 -4.64 11.45
N THR A 139 -9.76 -3.82 10.65
CA THR A 139 -9.58 -2.36 10.65
C THR A 139 -9.76 -1.78 12.06
N ASN A 140 -10.82 -2.20 12.78
CA ASN A 140 -11.08 -1.72 14.14
C ASN A 140 -9.94 -2.01 15.11
N GLN A 141 -9.36 -3.20 15.07
CA GLN A 141 -8.23 -3.57 15.93
C GLN A 141 -6.97 -2.74 15.56
N THR A 142 -6.72 -2.55 14.27
CA THR A 142 -5.54 -1.81 13.80
C THR A 142 -5.60 -0.33 14.16
N ILE A 143 -6.75 0.33 14.02
CA ILE A 143 -6.87 1.74 14.42
C ILE A 143 -6.84 1.92 15.94
N ALA A 144 -7.29 0.92 16.70
CA ALA A 144 -7.17 0.92 18.16
C ALA A 144 -5.71 0.74 18.62
N ASP A 145 -4.89 -0.03 17.87
CA ASP A 145 -3.44 -0.12 18.11
C ASP A 145 -2.78 1.25 18.08
N ASN A 146 -3.10 2.07 17.06
CA ASN A 146 -2.52 3.39 16.89
C ASN A 146 -2.81 4.30 18.08
N ALA A 147 -4.06 4.30 18.56
CA ALA A 147 -4.46 5.09 19.72
C ALA A 147 -3.82 4.57 21.02
N TYR A 148 -3.82 3.26 21.22
CA TYR A 148 -3.23 2.64 22.40
C TYR A 148 -1.72 2.85 22.45
N PHE A 149 -1.03 2.72 21.32
CA PHE A 149 0.39 3.03 21.20
C PHE A 149 0.66 4.49 21.57
N ALA A 150 -0.08 5.44 21.00
CA ALA A 150 0.11 6.87 21.30
C ALA A 150 -0.09 7.22 22.78
N GLN A 151 -0.96 6.50 23.48
CA GLN A 151 -1.24 6.72 24.90
C GLN A 151 -0.22 6.08 25.85
N ASN A 152 0.60 5.13 25.37
CA ASN A 152 1.44 4.30 26.26
C ASN A 152 2.89 4.15 25.78
N ALA A 153 3.25 4.67 24.61
CA ALA A 153 4.60 4.53 24.06
C ALA A 153 5.63 5.32 24.88
N VAL A 154 6.78 4.69 25.11
CA VAL A 154 7.95 5.29 25.75
C VAL A 154 9.12 5.16 24.79
N PHE A 155 9.89 6.23 24.63
CA PHE A 155 11.02 6.29 23.70
C PHE A 155 12.35 6.24 24.47
N PRO A 156 13.18 5.22 24.28
CA PRO A 156 14.49 5.12 24.94
C PRO A 156 15.34 6.38 24.71
N GLY A 157 15.89 6.94 25.79
CA GLY A 157 16.72 8.15 25.73
C GLY A 157 15.96 9.47 25.76
N ILE A 158 14.63 9.45 25.84
CA ILE A 158 13.79 10.66 25.98
C ILE A 158 13.12 10.63 27.36
N ASP A 159 13.52 11.56 28.22
CA ASP A 159 13.07 11.59 29.62
C ASP A 159 11.69 12.27 29.83
N CYS A 160 11.15 12.95 28.82
CA CYS A 160 9.85 13.60 28.92
C CYS A 160 8.70 12.67 28.50
N ASP A 161 7.54 12.86 29.14
CA ASP A 161 6.32 12.16 28.76
C ASP A 161 5.81 12.70 27.42
N LEU A 162 5.75 11.81 26.42
CA LEU A 162 5.27 12.11 25.07
C LEU A 162 3.91 11.47 24.78
N THR A 163 3.23 10.94 25.79
CA THR A 163 1.95 10.26 25.58
C THR A 163 0.84 11.22 25.13
N ALA A 164 -0.05 10.69 24.30
CA ALA A 164 -1.29 11.35 23.90
C ALA A 164 -2.30 11.37 25.07
N PRO A 165 -3.16 12.38 25.18
CA PRO A 165 -3.28 13.59 24.36
C PRO A 165 -2.40 14.76 24.87
N GLY A 166 -1.51 14.53 25.84
CA GLY A 166 -0.64 15.55 26.43
C GLY A 166 0.36 16.14 25.42
N THR A 167 0.84 15.32 24.51
CA THR A 167 1.66 15.69 23.35
C THR A 167 0.81 15.57 22.08
N PRO A 168 0.96 16.49 21.08
CA PRO A 168 0.23 16.35 19.84
C PRO A 168 0.82 15.22 18.98
N TRP A 169 0.05 14.15 18.83
CA TRP A 169 0.33 13.04 17.91
C TRP A 169 -0.32 13.30 16.56
N ILE A 170 0.49 13.32 15.52
CA ILE A 170 0.07 13.54 14.13
C ILE A 170 0.37 12.27 13.35
N LEU A 171 -0.67 11.63 12.86
CA LEU A 171 -0.55 10.41 12.08
C LEU A 171 -0.27 10.74 10.61
N TYR A 172 0.50 9.89 9.97
CA TYR A 172 0.68 9.88 8.52
C TYR A 172 0.60 8.44 8.01
N GLY A 173 -0.10 8.26 6.91
CA GLY A 173 -0.10 6.98 6.19
C GLY A 173 -0.38 7.20 4.71
N GLY A 174 0.20 6.35 3.87
CA GLY A 174 -0.10 6.25 2.46
C GLY A 174 -0.90 4.98 2.16
N SER A 175 -1.78 5.00 1.14
CA SER A 175 -2.53 3.82 0.71
C SER A 175 -3.42 3.24 1.83
N LEU A 176 -3.36 1.94 2.09
CA LEU A 176 -4.01 1.28 3.23
C LEU A 176 -3.72 2.00 4.56
N ALA A 177 -2.47 2.38 4.81
CA ALA A 177 -2.09 3.15 6.00
C ALA A 177 -2.71 4.57 6.00
N GLY A 178 -2.95 5.15 4.84
CA GLY A 178 -3.69 6.41 4.68
C GLY A 178 -5.14 6.26 5.14
N ALA A 179 -5.82 5.20 4.72
CA ALA A 179 -7.15 4.87 5.20
C ALA A 179 -7.16 4.62 6.71
N GLN A 180 -6.21 3.85 7.24
CA GLN A 180 -6.05 3.62 8.68
C GLN A 180 -5.80 4.94 9.45
N THR A 181 -5.04 5.86 8.87
CA THR A 181 -4.86 7.22 9.43
C THR A 181 -6.18 7.97 9.51
N ALA A 182 -6.93 8.02 8.41
CA ALA A 182 -8.22 8.70 8.37
C ALA A 182 -9.20 8.13 9.41
N LEU A 183 -9.32 6.80 9.46
CA LEU A 183 -10.18 6.08 10.39
C LEU A 183 -9.74 6.28 11.85
N SER A 184 -8.42 6.27 12.13
CA SER A 184 -7.88 6.53 13.46
C SER A 184 -8.27 7.91 13.96
N ILE A 185 -8.12 8.96 13.14
CA ILE A 185 -8.51 10.32 13.51
C ILE A 185 -10.01 10.45 13.70
N LYS A 186 -10.81 9.77 12.89
CA LYS A 186 -12.27 9.81 13.03
C LYS A 186 -12.76 9.17 14.33
N VAL A 187 -12.17 8.05 14.72
CA VAL A 187 -12.64 7.27 15.89
C VAL A 187 -11.96 7.73 17.18
N TYR A 188 -10.71 8.13 17.12
CA TYR A 188 -9.86 8.47 18.28
C TYR A 188 -9.34 9.90 18.24
N GLY A 189 -10.08 10.85 17.66
CA GLY A 189 -9.69 12.26 17.55
C GLY A 189 -9.61 13.03 18.87
N ASP A 190 -10.02 12.45 19.97
CA ASP A 190 -9.82 12.90 21.35
C ASP A 190 -8.43 12.52 21.91
N VAL A 191 -7.81 11.48 21.37
CA VAL A 191 -6.46 10.98 21.68
C VAL A 191 -5.46 11.47 20.64
N LEU A 192 -5.75 11.22 19.37
CA LEU A 192 -4.88 11.52 18.23
C LEU A 192 -5.20 12.91 17.70
N TYR A 193 -4.20 13.81 17.72
CA TYR A 193 -4.45 15.22 17.50
C TYR A 193 -4.81 15.57 16.06
N ALA A 194 -4.11 14.99 15.08
CA ALA A 194 -4.32 15.27 13.66
C ALA A 194 -3.82 14.12 12.78
N GLY A 195 -4.18 14.12 11.49
CA GLY A 195 -3.72 13.13 10.53
C GLY A 195 -3.58 13.68 9.11
N ILE A 196 -2.66 13.07 8.35
CA ILE A 196 -2.51 13.26 6.91
C ILE A 196 -2.68 11.89 6.26
N ALA A 197 -3.73 11.74 5.48
CA ALA A 197 -4.09 10.53 4.76
C ALA A 197 -3.78 10.71 3.27
N SER A 198 -2.72 10.04 2.81
CA SER A 198 -2.25 10.14 1.44
C SER A 198 -2.74 8.95 0.62
N SER A 199 -3.31 9.22 -0.57
CA SER A 199 -3.85 8.17 -1.47
C SER A 199 -4.68 7.13 -0.70
N ALA A 200 -5.60 7.62 0.13
CA ALA A 200 -6.30 6.84 1.13
C ALA A 200 -7.63 6.27 0.60
N PRO A 201 -7.78 4.94 0.41
CA PRO A 201 -9.06 4.35 0.03
C PRO A 201 -10.05 4.42 1.19
N ILE A 202 -10.83 5.49 1.26
CA ILE A 202 -11.88 5.70 2.28
C ILE A 202 -13.22 5.12 1.90
N ASN A 203 -13.35 4.70 0.66
CA ASN A 203 -14.44 3.90 0.13
C ASN A 203 -13.89 2.57 -0.36
N VAL A 204 -14.66 1.51 -0.22
CA VAL A 204 -14.30 0.19 -0.75
C VAL A 204 -15.45 -0.42 -1.53
N ALA A 205 -15.12 -1.26 -2.49
CA ALA A 205 -16.04 -2.03 -3.32
C ALA A 205 -15.57 -3.48 -3.39
N VAL A 206 -16.44 -4.43 -3.68
CA VAL A 206 -16.00 -5.83 -3.80
C VAL A 206 -15.09 -5.99 -5.01
N GLY A 207 -15.53 -5.60 -6.19
CA GLY A 207 -14.71 -5.53 -7.40
C GLY A 207 -14.34 -4.09 -7.74
N TYR A 208 -13.17 -3.89 -8.34
CA TYR A 208 -12.62 -2.58 -8.65
C TYR A 208 -12.04 -2.51 -10.08
N PRO A 209 -12.87 -2.56 -11.12
CA PRO A 209 -12.43 -2.42 -12.51
C PRO A 209 -11.91 -1.01 -12.82
N GLU A 210 -12.30 0.01 -12.04
CA GLU A 210 -11.88 1.40 -12.17
C GLU A 210 -10.37 1.60 -11.96
N TRP A 211 -9.68 0.60 -11.41
CA TRP A 211 -8.22 0.59 -11.28
C TRP A 211 -7.51 0.93 -12.60
N TYR A 212 -8.09 0.53 -13.73
CA TYR A 212 -7.55 0.79 -15.06
C TYR A 212 -7.92 2.16 -15.65
N ASN A 213 -8.88 2.90 -15.07
CA ASN A 213 -9.35 4.18 -15.62
C ASN A 213 -8.24 5.21 -15.76
N THR A 214 -7.39 5.32 -14.75
CA THR A 214 -6.23 6.23 -14.75
C THR A 214 -5.25 5.87 -15.85
N ILE A 215 -4.96 4.59 -16.04
CA ILE A 215 -4.04 4.09 -17.08
C ILE A 215 -4.65 4.34 -18.46
N GLN A 216 -5.95 4.04 -18.66
CA GLN A 216 -6.66 4.34 -19.90
C GLN A 216 -6.54 5.82 -20.29
N LYS A 217 -6.57 6.71 -19.31
CA LYS A 217 -6.59 8.16 -19.53
C LYS A 217 -5.20 8.77 -19.76
N TYR A 218 -4.20 8.36 -18.99
CA TYR A 218 -2.93 9.07 -18.91
C TYR A 218 -1.75 8.34 -19.55
N ALA A 219 -1.85 7.03 -19.79
CA ALA A 219 -0.78 6.25 -20.40
C ALA A 219 -0.63 6.58 -21.91
N PRO A 220 0.50 6.17 -22.55
CA PRO A 220 0.71 6.36 -23.99
C PRO A 220 -0.43 5.75 -24.82
N GLN A 221 -1.19 6.57 -25.53
CA GLN A 221 -2.45 6.18 -26.13
C GLN A 221 -2.32 5.15 -27.26
N ASP A 222 -1.21 5.16 -28.01
CA ASP A 222 -0.95 4.14 -29.04
C ASP A 222 -0.79 2.74 -28.41
N CYS A 223 -0.08 2.66 -27.28
CA CYS A 223 0.06 1.42 -26.48
C CYS A 223 -1.31 0.95 -25.98
N ILE A 224 -2.03 1.84 -25.31
CA ILE A 224 -3.32 1.54 -24.70
C ILE A 224 -4.34 1.07 -25.74
N THR A 225 -4.41 1.73 -26.90
CA THR A 225 -5.31 1.34 -28.00
C THR A 225 -5.01 -0.06 -28.53
N ARG A 226 -3.72 -0.40 -28.67
CA ARG A 226 -3.30 -1.75 -29.11
C ARG A 226 -3.67 -2.81 -28.08
N ILE A 227 -3.39 -2.56 -26.80
CA ILE A 227 -3.72 -3.51 -25.71
C ILE A 227 -5.23 -3.72 -25.63
N ASN A 228 -6.03 -2.65 -25.66
CA ASN A 228 -7.49 -2.73 -25.66
C ASN A 228 -7.98 -3.62 -26.81
N GLY A 229 -7.47 -3.43 -28.03
CA GLY A 229 -7.83 -4.23 -29.18
C GLY A 229 -7.46 -5.71 -29.05
N ILE A 230 -6.29 -6.00 -28.46
CA ILE A 230 -5.83 -7.38 -28.24
C ILE A 230 -6.68 -8.06 -27.16
N VAL A 231 -6.99 -7.37 -26.07
CA VAL A 231 -7.83 -7.88 -24.97
C VAL A 231 -9.26 -8.13 -25.46
N ASP A 232 -9.87 -7.16 -26.19
CA ASP A 232 -11.22 -7.29 -26.76
C ASP A 232 -11.29 -8.50 -27.74
N ASN A 233 -10.25 -8.72 -28.52
CA ASN A 233 -10.17 -9.83 -29.44
C ASN A 233 -9.99 -11.18 -28.73
N PHE A 234 -9.23 -11.22 -27.63
CA PHE A 234 -9.15 -12.41 -26.78
C PHE A 234 -10.52 -12.75 -26.18
N ASP A 235 -11.22 -11.76 -25.63
CA ASP A 235 -12.57 -11.90 -25.09
C ASP A 235 -13.55 -12.41 -26.18
N LEU A 236 -13.38 -11.96 -27.43
CA LEU A 236 -14.17 -12.42 -28.58
C LEU A 236 -13.94 -13.90 -28.88
N LEU A 237 -12.68 -14.40 -28.80
CA LEU A 237 -12.39 -15.83 -29.00
C LEU A 237 -13.10 -16.69 -27.96
N ILE A 238 -13.09 -16.24 -26.70
CA ILE A 238 -13.73 -16.93 -25.58
C ILE A 238 -15.26 -16.89 -25.74
N ALA A 239 -15.84 -15.72 -25.99
CA ALA A 239 -17.28 -15.55 -26.15
C ALA A 239 -17.85 -16.41 -27.30
N LYS A 240 -17.05 -16.65 -28.35
CA LYS A 240 -17.41 -17.54 -29.48
C LYS A 240 -17.06 -19.02 -29.24
N ASN A 241 -16.55 -19.36 -28.05
CA ASN A 241 -16.11 -20.73 -27.71
C ASN A 241 -15.07 -21.32 -28.69
N LEU A 242 -14.15 -20.48 -29.19
CA LEU A 242 -13.12 -20.88 -30.15
C LEU A 242 -11.91 -21.50 -29.45
N THR A 243 -12.10 -22.62 -28.77
CA THR A 243 -11.13 -23.25 -27.86
C THR A 243 -9.75 -23.51 -28.49
N SER A 244 -9.70 -23.90 -29.78
CA SER A 244 -8.41 -24.09 -30.48
C SER A 244 -7.66 -22.76 -30.65
N ALA A 245 -8.37 -21.70 -31.03
CA ALA A 245 -7.77 -20.37 -31.19
C ALA A 245 -7.32 -19.78 -29.83
N VAL A 246 -8.09 -19.98 -28.77
CA VAL A 246 -7.70 -19.60 -27.40
C VAL A 246 -6.41 -20.31 -26.99
N LYS A 247 -6.29 -21.62 -27.25
CA LYS A 247 -5.09 -22.38 -26.95
C LYS A 247 -3.87 -21.90 -27.75
N GLU A 248 -4.04 -21.59 -29.03
CA GLU A 248 -2.98 -21.03 -29.88
C GLU A 248 -2.57 -19.64 -29.40
N PHE A 249 -3.54 -18.82 -29.01
CA PHE A 249 -3.29 -17.49 -28.46
C PHE A 249 -2.47 -17.55 -27.17
N LYS A 250 -2.85 -18.42 -26.21
CA LYS A 250 -2.06 -18.63 -24.99
C LYS A 250 -0.63 -19.12 -25.30
N ALA A 251 -0.48 -20.04 -26.25
CA ALA A 251 0.82 -20.56 -26.66
C ALA A 251 1.72 -19.46 -27.29
N LEU A 252 1.12 -18.49 -27.98
CA LEU A 252 1.86 -17.36 -28.55
C LEU A 252 2.59 -16.55 -27.48
N PHE A 253 1.99 -16.38 -26.32
CA PHE A 253 2.59 -15.71 -25.16
C PHE A 253 3.52 -16.60 -24.33
N GLY A 254 3.72 -17.87 -24.73
CA GLY A 254 4.49 -18.83 -23.94
C GLY A 254 3.73 -19.44 -22.76
N LEU A 255 2.44 -19.16 -22.62
CA LEU A 255 1.58 -19.53 -21.49
C LEU A 255 0.55 -20.61 -21.84
N GLY A 256 0.83 -21.42 -22.87
CA GLY A 256 -0.08 -22.48 -23.32
C GLY A 256 -0.39 -23.58 -22.30
N VAL A 257 0.36 -23.66 -21.20
CA VAL A 257 0.12 -24.59 -20.09
C VAL A 257 -1.00 -24.15 -19.15
N LEU A 258 -1.35 -22.87 -19.12
CA LEU A 258 -2.41 -22.33 -18.28
C LEU A 258 -3.78 -22.81 -18.77
N THR A 259 -4.45 -23.62 -17.97
CA THR A 259 -5.76 -24.18 -18.33
C THR A 259 -6.91 -23.21 -18.03
N ASP A 260 -6.79 -22.40 -16.99
CA ASP A 260 -7.76 -21.33 -16.67
C ASP A 260 -7.46 -20.08 -17.53
N ASP A 261 -8.51 -19.56 -18.16
CA ASP A 261 -8.40 -18.36 -19.01
C ASP A 261 -8.17 -17.08 -18.19
N ARG A 262 -8.60 -17.08 -16.92
CA ARG A 262 -8.39 -15.96 -16.00
C ARG A 262 -6.93 -15.87 -15.56
N ASP A 263 -6.28 -17.01 -15.28
CA ASP A 263 -4.85 -17.07 -14.96
C ASP A 263 -4.02 -16.52 -16.13
N PHE A 264 -4.37 -16.91 -17.36
CA PHE A 264 -3.71 -16.38 -18.55
C PHE A 264 -3.92 -14.86 -18.69
N ALA A 265 -5.15 -14.40 -18.54
CA ALA A 265 -5.48 -12.98 -18.66
C ALA A 265 -4.76 -12.13 -17.60
N ALA A 266 -4.69 -12.62 -16.36
CA ALA A 266 -3.94 -12.00 -15.28
C ALA A 266 -2.43 -11.97 -15.58
N ALA A 267 -1.86 -13.07 -16.07
CA ALA A 267 -0.43 -13.15 -16.37
C ALA A 267 0.01 -12.19 -17.49
N ILE A 268 -0.77 -12.06 -18.57
CA ILE A 268 -0.40 -11.09 -19.63
C ILE A 268 -0.62 -9.63 -19.21
N ALA A 269 -1.52 -9.36 -18.27
CA ALA A 269 -1.74 -8.02 -17.74
C ALA A 269 -0.67 -7.58 -16.72
N ASP A 270 0.28 -8.45 -16.34
CA ASP A 270 1.33 -8.16 -15.36
C ASP A 270 2.05 -6.83 -15.58
N PRO A 271 2.50 -6.44 -16.79
CA PRO A 271 3.16 -5.15 -17.01
C PRO A 271 2.27 -3.93 -16.80
N ILE A 272 0.95 -4.11 -16.78
CA ILE A 272 -0.03 -3.04 -16.61
C ILE A 272 -0.44 -2.98 -15.13
N GLY A 273 -0.69 -4.13 -14.55
CA GLY A 273 -1.19 -4.41 -13.23
C GLY A 273 -2.21 -5.54 -13.31
N ASN A 274 -2.13 -6.49 -12.40
CA ASN A 274 -2.96 -7.69 -12.39
C ASN A 274 -3.49 -8.02 -10.99
N PRO A 275 -4.54 -8.84 -10.86
CA PRO A 275 -5.03 -9.31 -9.58
C PRO A 275 -3.95 -10.04 -8.77
N GLY A 276 -3.74 -9.62 -7.53
CA GLY A 276 -2.96 -10.35 -6.53
C GLY A 276 -1.43 -10.34 -6.66
N PHE A 277 -0.88 -9.78 -7.73
CA PHE A 277 0.58 -9.73 -7.94
C PHE A 277 1.02 -8.34 -8.39
N TYR A 278 1.81 -7.65 -7.56
CA TYR A 278 2.35 -6.34 -7.86
C TYR A 278 3.83 -6.48 -8.20
N HIS A 279 4.14 -6.46 -9.49
CA HIS A 279 5.52 -6.38 -9.96
C HIS A 279 5.92 -4.92 -10.19
N SER A 280 7.21 -4.66 -10.22
CA SER A 280 7.79 -3.31 -10.34
C SER A 280 7.49 -2.59 -11.66
N SER A 281 6.91 -3.28 -12.65
CA SER A 281 6.64 -2.74 -13.97
C SER A 281 5.29 -2.01 -14.11
N THR A 282 4.42 -2.05 -13.12
CA THR A 282 3.06 -1.52 -13.22
C THR A 282 2.99 0.00 -13.16
N TRP A 283 1.84 0.56 -13.59
CA TRP A 283 1.57 2.00 -13.46
C TRP A 283 1.60 2.47 -12.00
N GLN A 284 1.14 1.65 -11.06
CA GLN A 284 1.16 1.96 -9.63
C GLN A 284 2.58 2.22 -9.10
N GLU A 285 3.57 1.51 -9.63
CA GLU A 285 4.97 1.61 -9.20
C GLU A 285 5.71 2.81 -9.83
N LEU A 286 5.06 3.59 -10.67
CA LEU A 286 5.65 4.84 -11.17
C LEU A 286 5.89 5.81 -10.00
N ASN A 287 7.04 6.50 -10.04
CA ASN A 287 7.36 7.55 -9.09
C ASN A 287 8.14 8.67 -9.77
N TRP A 288 8.03 9.88 -9.22
CA TRP A 288 8.82 11.02 -9.66
C TRP A 288 10.33 10.82 -9.41
N ASN A 289 10.67 10.04 -8.38
CA ASN A 289 12.04 9.68 -8.05
C ASN A 289 12.28 8.20 -8.37
N SER A 290 13.23 7.94 -9.27
CA SER A 290 13.58 6.58 -9.71
C SER A 290 14.16 5.68 -8.60
N THR A 291 14.54 6.23 -7.44
CA THR A 291 14.94 5.45 -6.26
C THR A 291 13.73 4.72 -5.64
N TYR A 292 12.54 5.27 -5.80
CA TYR A 292 11.31 4.77 -5.16
C TYR A 292 10.31 4.17 -6.13
N GLY A 293 10.61 4.14 -7.42
CA GLY A 293 9.70 3.58 -8.41
C GLY A 293 10.40 3.25 -9.72
N SER A 294 9.68 2.51 -10.57
CA SER A 294 10.13 2.04 -11.86
C SER A 294 9.57 2.89 -13.01
N ARG A 295 10.25 2.83 -14.14
CA ARG A 295 9.77 3.36 -15.43
C ARG A 295 9.44 2.23 -16.41
N ASP A 296 9.38 1.02 -15.96
CA ASP A 296 9.26 -0.18 -16.81
C ASP A 296 7.92 -0.20 -17.56
N PHE A 297 6.87 0.39 -17.01
CA PHE A 297 5.60 0.58 -17.73
C PHE A 297 5.78 1.32 -19.06
N PHE A 298 6.60 2.38 -19.10
CA PHE A 298 6.84 3.12 -20.32
C PHE A 298 7.74 2.34 -21.30
N TYR A 299 8.65 1.52 -20.77
CA TYR A 299 9.44 0.61 -21.58
C TYR A 299 8.56 -0.47 -22.23
N PHE A 300 7.64 -1.05 -21.45
CA PHE A 300 6.62 -1.97 -21.95
C PHE A 300 5.80 -1.33 -23.08
N CYS A 301 5.22 -0.15 -22.81
CA CYS A 301 4.45 0.57 -23.81
C CYS A 301 5.24 0.92 -25.07
N GLY A 302 6.51 1.29 -24.93
CA GLY A 302 7.40 1.52 -26.05
C GLY A 302 7.56 0.29 -26.94
N ASN A 303 7.71 -0.89 -26.33
CA ASN A 303 7.79 -2.16 -27.07
C ASN A 303 6.48 -2.50 -27.79
N VAL A 304 5.33 -2.39 -27.10
CA VAL A 304 4.01 -2.71 -27.69
C VAL A 304 3.66 -1.79 -28.87
N SER A 305 4.08 -0.52 -28.82
CA SER A 305 3.79 0.48 -29.85
C SER A 305 4.92 0.69 -30.85
N ASP A 306 5.98 -0.13 -30.81
CA ASP A 306 7.10 -0.02 -31.74
C ASP A 306 6.64 -0.25 -33.19
N ILE A 307 6.84 0.79 -34.03
CA ILE A 307 6.53 0.75 -35.45
C ILE A 307 7.67 0.18 -36.29
N ASP A 308 8.86 0.14 -35.74
CA ASP A 308 10.09 -0.38 -36.37
C ASP A 308 10.39 -1.83 -35.91
N ALA A 309 9.42 -2.49 -35.26
CA ALA A 309 9.55 -3.88 -34.84
C ALA A 309 9.86 -4.79 -36.05
N PRO A 310 10.74 -5.80 -35.90
CA PRO A 310 11.11 -6.73 -36.97
C PRO A 310 9.90 -7.35 -37.65
N GLU A 311 10.03 -7.65 -38.96
CA GLU A 311 8.93 -8.20 -39.76
C GLU A 311 8.39 -9.51 -39.20
N GLU A 312 9.25 -10.37 -38.65
CA GLU A 312 8.84 -11.63 -38.00
C GLU A 312 7.96 -11.40 -36.77
N ILE A 313 8.07 -10.26 -36.09
CA ILE A 313 7.22 -9.86 -34.96
C ILE A 313 5.89 -9.31 -35.50
N THR A 314 5.94 -8.39 -36.46
CA THR A 314 4.72 -7.73 -36.98
C THR A 314 3.84 -8.69 -37.82
N GLN A 315 4.40 -9.73 -38.44
CA GLN A 315 3.62 -10.80 -39.11
C GLN A 315 2.69 -11.55 -38.14
N VAL A 316 3.02 -11.61 -36.85
CA VAL A 316 2.19 -12.24 -35.83
C VAL A 316 0.83 -11.52 -35.67
N ASP A 317 0.76 -10.23 -35.96
CA ASP A 317 -0.46 -9.44 -35.90
C ASP A 317 -1.56 -9.98 -36.85
N TYR A 318 -1.18 -10.69 -37.90
CA TYR A 318 -2.11 -11.30 -38.87
C TYR A 318 -2.54 -12.72 -38.51
N LEU A 319 -1.92 -13.35 -37.52
CA LEU A 319 -2.14 -14.77 -37.18
C LEU A 319 -3.62 -15.07 -36.86
N PHE A 320 -4.30 -14.15 -36.19
CA PHE A 320 -5.70 -14.27 -35.79
C PHE A 320 -6.66 -13.37 -36.59
N ALA A 321 -6.20 -12.72 -37.66
CA ALA A 321 -7.00 -11.77 -38.45
C ALA A 321 -8.26 -12.40 -39.05
N ASN A 322 -8.25 -13.71 -39.33
CA ASN A 322 -9.43 -14.46 -39.82
C ASN A 322 -10.61 -14.43 -38.86
N TYR A 323 -10.40 -14.21 -37.56
CA TYR A 323 -11.46 -14.09 -36.55
C TYR A 323 -12.07 -12.69 -36.50
N THR A 324 -11.39 -11.71 -37.10
CA THR A 324 -11.75 -10.27 -37.14
C THR A 324 -11.93 -9.76 -38.58
N ASN A 325 -12.45 -10.59 -39.49
CA ASN A 325 -12.72 -10.24 -40.90
C ASN A 325 -11.48 -9.72 -41.66
N GLY A 326 -10.32 -10.27 -41.38
CA GLY A 326 -9.04 -9.90 -42.02
C GLY A 326 -8.35 -8.68 -41.39
N VAL A 327 -8.87 -8.13 -40.30
CA VAL A 327 -8.24 -7.02 -39.58
C VAL A 327 -7.11 -7.54 -38.72
N PRO A 328 -5.86 -7.04 -38.87
CA PRO A 328 -4.75 -7.48 -38.03
C PRO A 328 -4.90 -6.99 -36.58
N TRP A 329 -4.37 -7.78 -35.65
CA TRP A 329 -4.34 -7.42 -34.21
C TRP A 329 -3.05 -6.67 -33.92
N VAL A 330 -3.04 -5.40 -34.27
CA VAL A 330 -1.85 -4.55 -34.27
C VAL A 330 -1.20 -4.50 -32.88
N GLY A 331 0.10 -4.84 -32.83
CA GLY A 331 0.89 -4.90 -31.60
C GLY A 331 0.89 -6.26 -30.91
N LEU A 332 0.12 -7.26 -31.42
CA LEU A 332 0.04 -8.59 -30.81
C LEU A 332 1.42 -9.26 -30.74
N GLY A 333 2.17 -9.22 -31.83
CA GLY A 333 3.50 -9.82 -31.87
C GLY A 333 4.46 -9.18 -30.89
N SER A 334 4.47 -7.87 -30.83
CA SER A 334 5.30 -7.08 -29.89
C SER A 334 4.91 -7.37 -28.44
N TYR A 335 3.62 -7.39 -28.11
CA TYR A 335 3.14 -7.70 -26.76
C TYR A 335 3.52 -9.13 -26.34
N ALA A 336 3.25 -10.13 -27.19
CA ALA A 336 3.62 -11.50 -26.91
C ALA A 336 5.14 -11.69 -26.76
N ASN A 337 5.93 -10.98 -27.57
CA ASN A 337 7.38 -11.00 -27.45
C ASN A 337 7.86 -10.38 -26.15
N TYR A 338 7.26 -9.25 -25.72
CA TYR A 338 7.58 -8.63 -24.44
C TYR A 338 7.28 -9.58 -23.27
N VAL A 339 6.09 -10.17 -23.23
CA VAL A 339 5.71 -11.11 -22.16
C VAL A 339 6.70 -12.27 -22.09
N LYS A 340 7.08 -12.87 -23.22
CA LYS A 340 8.06 -13.96 -23.24
C LYS A 340 9.44 -13.55 -22.78
N SER A 341 9.88 -12.34 -23.11
CA SER A 341 11.26 -11.90 -22.87
C SER A 341 11.47 -11.29 -21.48
N TYR A 342 10.40 -10.77 -20.85
CA TYR A 342 10.53 -10.01 -19.60
C TYR A 342 9.59 -10.53 -18.51
N VAL A 343 8.32 -10.81 -18.81
CA VAL A 343 7.36 -11.23 -17.78
C VAL A 343 7.63 -12.67 -17.34
N LEU A 344 7.80 -13.60 -18.27
CA LEU A 344 8.01 -15.01 -17.91
C LEU A 344 9.29 -15.21 -17.10
N GLU A 345 10.32 -14.37 -17.28
CA GLU A 345 11.57 -14.42 -16.52
C GLU A 345 11.40 -14.05 -15.04
N LEU A 346 10.29 -13.40 -14.66
CA LEU A 346 9.97 -13.09 -13.26
C LEU A 346 9.59 -14.34 -12.45
N CYS A 347 9.39 -15.49 -13.11
CA CYS A 347 9.09 -16.75 -12.44
C CYS A 347 10.25 -17.22 -11.54
N PRO A 348 10.09 -17.26 -10.21
CA PRO A 348 11.19 -17.59 -9.29
C PRO A 348 11.75 -19.01 -9.46
N SER A 349 10.96 -19.94 -9.98
CA SER A 349 11.37 -21.34 -10.21
C SER A 349 12.29 -21.50 -11.41
N GLY A 350 12.36 -20.48 -12.31
CA GLY A 350 13.04 -20.59 -13.61
C GLY A 350 12.33 -21.49 -14.61
N ASP A 351 11.22 -22.12 -14.25
CA ASP A 351 10.34 -22.86 -15.16
C ASP A 351 9.26 -21.91 -15.68
N TYR A 352 9.63 -21.09 -16.63
CA TYR A 352 8.81 -20.02 -17.20
C TYR A 352 7.49 -20.48 -17.81
N ASN A 353 7.37 -21.77 -18.11
CA ASN A 353 6.19 -22.39 -18.70
C ASN A 353 5.42 -23.26 -17.70
N SER A 354 5.60 -22.98 -16.42
CA SER A 354 4.99 -23.75 -15.33
C SER A 354 3.64 -23.15 -14.94
N ASN A 355 2.63 -24.01 -14.80
CA ASN A 355 1.36 -23.64 -14.18
C ASN A 355 1.54 -23.21 -12.71
N ASP A 356 2.60 -23.68 -12.05
CA ASP A 356 2.90 -23.34 -10.66
C ASP A 356 3.39 -21.89 -10.50
N CYS A 357 3.88 -21.25 -11.58
CA CYS A 357 4.33 -19.88 -11.55
C CYS A 357 3.20 -18.86 -11.82
N TRP A 358 2.41 -19.12 -12.86
CA TRP A 358 1.40 -18.18 -13.35
C TRP A 358 -0.04 -18.64 -13.10
N GLY A 359 -0.22 -19.90 -12.69
CA GLY A 359 -1.53 -20.45 -12.35
C GLY A 359 -1.87 -20.23 -10.88
N THR A 360 -3.13 -19.92 -10.62
CA THR A 360 -3.65 -19.71 -9.25
C THR A 360 -4.58 -20.83 -8.79
N GLN A 361 -4.84 -21.85 -9.64
CA GLN A 361 -5.89 -22.85 -9.39
C GLN A 361 -5.48 -23.99 -8.44
N ASN A 362 -4.27 -23.94 -7.88
CA ASN A 362 -3.83 -24.90 -6.88
C ASN A 362 -4.28 -24.49 -5.47
N ALA A 363 -5.46 -24.93 -5.04
CA ALA A 363 -6.03 -24.61 -3.73
C ALA A 363 -5.08 -24.95 -2.56
N SER A 364 -4.23 -25.96 -2.68
CA SER A 364 -3.29 -26.33 -1.61
C SER A 364 -2.14 -25.33 -1.45
N ALA A 365 -1.77 -24.60 -2.50
CA ALA A 365 -0.78 -23.53 -2.40
C ALA A 365 -1.28 -22.35 -1.55
N TRP A 366 -2.59 -22.07 -1.57
CA TRP A 366 -3.21 -21.02 -0.77
C TRP A 366 -3.40 -21.41 0.71
N ALA A 367 -3.38 -22.70 1.04
CA ALA A 367 -3.67 -23.21 2.37
C ALA A 367 -2.52 -23.03 3.39
N SER A 368 -1.38 -22.46 2.99
CA SER A 368 -0.26 -22.16 3.93
C SER A 368 -0.74 -21.25 5.04
N ILE A 369 -0.36 -21.59 6.28
CA ILE A 369 -0.65 -20.80 7.49
C ILE A 369 0.56 -20.02 7.98
N GLU A 370 1.60 -19.92 7.18
CA GLU A 370 2.78 -19.13 7.49
C GLU A 370 2.46 -17.63 7.59
N ASN A 371 3.15 -16.96 8.50
CA ASN A 371 3.04 -15.53 8.69
C ASN A 371 3.69 -14.78 7.51
N THR A 372 2.87 -14.25 6.61
CA THR A 372 3.32 -13.43 5.48
C THR A 372 2.42 -12.22 5.30
N SER A 373 3.00 -11.11 4.85
CA SER A 373 2.23 -9.88 4.52
C SER A 373 1.16 -10.14 3.46
N THR A 374 1.47 -10.95 2.45
CA THR A 374 0.52 -11.33 1.40
C THR A 374 -0.71 -12.04 1.96
N ARG A 375 -0.50 -13.00 2.88
CA ARG A 375 -1.61 -13.71 3.52
C ARG A 375 -2.46 -12.78 4.38
N SER A 376 -1.83 -11.89 5.13
CA SER A 376 -2.53 -10.90 5.96
C SER A 376 -3.34 -9.92 5.12
N TYR A 377 -2.77 -9.41 4.02
CA TYR A 377 -3.47 -8.53 3.09
C TYR A 377 -4.65 -9.23 2.42
N LEU A 378 -4.45 -10.45 1.90
CA LEU A 378 -5.53 -11.25 1.34
C LEU A 378 -6.68 -11.46 2.34
N TYR A 379 -6.35 -11.72 3.63
CA TYR A 379 -7.38 -11.89 4.65
C TYR A 379 -8.25 -10.63 4.81
N THR A 380 -7.64 -9.44 4.92
CA THR A 380 -8.40 -8.19 5.04
C THR A 380 -9.23 -7.87 3.79
N SER A 381 -8.72 -8.19 2.60
CA SER A 381 -9.49 -8.11 1.36
C SER A 381 -10.71 -9.05 1.39
N CYS A 382 -10.53 -10.29 1.89
CA CYS A 382 -11.60 -11.29 1.97
C CYS A 382 -12.69 -10.97 2.99
N ILE A 383 -12.39 -10.20 4.05
CA ILE A 383 -13.37 -9.97 5.12
C ILE A 383 -14.06 -8.61 5.05
N GLU A 384 -13.37 -7.53 4.67
CA GLU A 384 -13.92 -6.18 4.84
C GLU A 384 -13.51 -5.16 3.77
N GLN A 385 -12.45 -5.37 2.98
CA GLN A 385 -11.95 -4.36 2.06
C GLN A 385 -12.30 -4.64 0.59
N GLY A 386 -12.38 -5.91 0.19
CA GLY A 386 -12.60 -6.26 -1.22
C GLY A 386 -11.51 -5.69 -2.11
N ALA A 387 -11.92 -4.77 -2.98
CA ALA A 387 -11.09 -4.08 -3.97
C ALA A 387 -10.39 -5.04 -4.95
N TYR A 388 -11.08 -6.13 -5.31
CA TYR A 388 -10.58 -7.10 -6.27
C TYR A 388 -10.40 -6.46 -7.64
N ILE A 389 -9.22 -6.59 -8.20
CA ILE A 389 -8.92 -6.03 -9.53
C ILE A 389 -9.57 -6.92 -10.58
N GLU A 390 -10.50 -6.37 -11.34
CA GLU A 390 -11.27 -7.12 -12.33
C GLU A 390 -11.34 -6.40 -13.69
N GLY A 391 -11.66 -7.15 -14.74
CA GLY A 391 -11.93 -6.58 -16.06
C GLY A 391 -13.23 -5.76 -16.08
N PRO A 392 -13.30 -4.63 -16.83
CA PRO A 392 -14.50 -3.83 -16.91
C PRO A 392 -15.60 -4.59 -17.64
N LYS A 393 -16.85 -4.48 -17.19
CA LYS A 393 -18.00 -5.15 -17.82
C LYS A 393 -18.28 -4.63 -19.23
N GLU A 394 -18.01 -3.35 -19.46
CA GLU A 394 -18.25 -2.65 -20.72
C GLU A 394 -17.13 -1.63 -20.98
N GLY A 395 -16.99 -1.19 -22.24
CA GLY A 395 -15.98 -0.20 -22.62
C GLY A 395 -14.59 -0.80 -22.87
N PRO A 396 -13.57 0.02 -23.06
CA PRO A 396 -12.21 -0.43 -23.34
C PRO A 396 -11.62 -1.19 -22.14
N ALA A 397 -10.89 -2.29 -22.40
CA ALA A 397 -10.38 -3.18 -21.37
C ALA A 397 -8.86 -3.37 -21.49
N LEU A 398 -8.14 -3.17 -20.37
CA LEU A 398 -6.72 -3.51 -20.23
C LEU A 398 -6.53 -4.87 -19.55
N LEU A 399 -7.54 -5.35 -18.84
CA LEU A 399 -7.66 -6.71 -18.32
C LEU A 399 -8.90 -7.36 -18.93
N SER A 400 -8.77 -8.60 -19.37
CA SER A 400 -9.87 -9.38 -19.96
C SER A 400 -11.06 -9.51 -19.01
N ARG A 401 -12.27 -9.44 -19.57
CA ARG A 401 -13.55 -9.56 -18.85
C ARG A 401 -13.81 -10.94 -18.26
N VAL A 402 -12.98 -11.94 -18.58
CA VAL A 402 -13.03 -13.25 -17.91
C VAL A 402 -12.55 -13.18 -16.47
N VAL A 403 -11.77 -12.15 -16.13
CA VAL A 403 -11.33 -11.89 -14.76
C VAL A 403 -12.40 -11.05 -14.07
N ASP A 404 -13.20 -11.69 -13.26
CA ASP A 404 -14.27 -11.09 -12.47
C ASP A 404 -14.02 -11.29 -10.96
N THR A 405 -14.88 -10.73 -10.12
CA THR A 405 -14.80 -10.84 -8.67
C THR A 405 -14.65 -12.29 -8.16
N SER A 406 -15.18 -13.28 -8.89
CA SER A 406 -15.08 -14.68 -8.48
C SER A 406 -13.66 -15.21 -8.53
N TYR A 407 -12.79 -14.60 -9.32
CA TYR A 407 -11.40 -15.01 -9.48
C TYR A 407 -10.60 -14.85 -8.20
N GLU A 408 -10.64 -13.68 -7.57
CA GLU A 408 -9.97 -13.47 -6.27
C GLU A 408 -10.78 -14.06 -5.10
N GLN A 409 -12.11 -14.02 -5.16
CA GLN A 409 -12.96 -14.59 -4.11
C GLN A 409 -12.71 -16.08 -3.87
N GLN A 410 -12.38 -16.86 -4.92
CA GLN A 410 -12.05 -18.26 -4.73
C GLN A 410 -10.78 -18.47 -3.90
N TRP A 411 -9.79 -17.54 -3.99
CA TRP A 411 -8.56 -17.61 -3.18
C TRP A 411 -8.88 -17.46 -1.70
N CYS A 412 -9.82 -16.60 -1.36
CA CYS A 412 -10.31 -16.44 0.01
C CYS A 412 -10.80 -17.77 0.59
N THR A 413 -11.62 -18.49 -0.16
CA THR A 413 -12.17 -19.77 0.26
C THR A 413 -11.07 -20.83 0.48
N TRP A 414 -10.05 -20.83 -0.37
CA TRP A 414 -8.95 -21.79 -0.27
C TRP A 414 -7.95 -21.42 0.84
N ALA A 415 -7.65 -20.15 0.98
CA ALA A 415 -6.69 -19.66 1.96
C ALA A 415 -7.22 -19.73 3.40
N PHE A 416 -8.52 -19.50 3.60
CA PHE A 416 -9.13 -19.32 4.92
C PHE A 416 -10.31 -20.29 5.15
N PRO A 417 -10.04 -21.61 5.26
CA PRO A 417 -11.09 -22.55 5.65
C PRO A 417 -11.67 -22.17 7.02
N ALA A 418 -12.95 -22.49 7.24
CA ALA A 418 -13.61 -22.19 8.50
C ALA A 418 -12.86 -22.80 9.69
N GLY A 419 -12.54 -21.95 10.67
CA GLY A 419 -11.94 -22.33 11.95
C GLY A 419 -13.01 -22.73 12.97
N VAL A 420 -12.59 -22.81 14.24
CA VAL A 420 -13.47 -23.11 15.37
C VAL A 420 -14.22 -21.87 15.83
N SER A 421 -13.56 -20.72 15.85
CA SER A 421 -14.07 -19.44 16.36
C SER A 421 -14.22 -18.36 15.30
N ASN A 422 -13.70 -18.59 14.10
CA ASN A 422 -13.72 -17.63 13.01
C ASN A 422 -13.97 -18.28 11.64
N SER A 423 -14.69 -17.56 10.79
CA SER A 423 -14.86 -17.91 9.38
C SER A 423 -14.97 -16.63 8.57
N ILE A 424 -14.44 -16.65 7.35
CA ILE A 424 -14.60 -15.52 6.44
C ILE A 424 -16.04 -15.44 5.92
N PRO A 425 -16.57 -14.24 5.63
CA PRO A 425 -17.87 -14.09 4.97
C PRO A 425 -17.80 -14.61 3.52
N PRO A 426 -18.92 -14.96 2.89
CA PRO A 426 -18.95 -15.40 1.48
C PRO A 426 -18.53 -14.30 0.49
N THR A 427 -18.67 -13.05 0.89
CA THR A 427 -18.19 -11.85 0.20
C THR A 427 -17.72 -10.85 1.25
N PRO A 428 -16.72 -9.99 0.97
CA PRO A 428 -16.26 -8.98 1.92
C PRO A 428 -17.41 -8.10 2.44
N ASP A 429 -17.43 -7.84 3.74
CA ASP A 429 -18.39 -6.92 4.38
C ASP A 429 -17.95 -5.47 4.18
N ILE A 430 -18.07 -5.00 2.96
CA ILE A 430 -17.69 -3.63 2.58
C ILE A 430 -18.58 -2.58 3.27
N ASP A 431 -19.79 -2.92 3.68
CA ASP A 431 -20.70 -2.00 4.34
C ASP A 431 -20.17 -1.61 5.73
N ALA A 432 -19.60 -2.55 6.47
CA ALA A 432 -18.98 -2.28 7.76
C ALA A 432 -17.85 -1.24 7.62
N TYR A 433 -17.03 -1.36 6.57
CA TYR A 433 -15.98 -0.40 6.28
C TYR A 433 -16.54 0.95 5.79
N ASN A 434 -17.44 0.96 4.82
CA ASN A 434 -18.02 2.17 4.24
C ASN A 434 -18.88 2.98 5.23
N ASN A 435 -19.40 2.36 6.29
CA ASN A 435 -20.11 3.02 7.38
C ASN A 435 -19.25 4.02 8.17
N PHE A 436 -17.92 4.00 8.06
CA PHE A 436 -17.07 5.06 8.60
C PHE A 436 -17.24 6.40 7.87
N GLY A 437 -17.87 6.43 6.70
CA GLY A 437 -18.21 7.67 6.00
C GLY A 437 -18.06 7.60 4.50
N SER A 438 -17.28 6.64 3.96
CA SER A 438 -17.08 6.48 2.52
C SER A 438 -16.71 7.82 1.87
N PHE A 439 -17.27 8.17 0.71
CA PHE A 439 -17.02 9.45 0.05
C PHE A 439 -17.53 10.70 0.82
N ASN A 440 -18.33 10.54 1.86
CA ASN A 440 -18.74 11.62 2.77
C ASN A 440 -17.85 11.71 4.02
N PHE A 441 -16.68 11.11 3.98
CA PHE A 441 -15.77 11.06 5.12
C PHE A 441 -15.37 12.46 5.59
N SER A 442 -15.45 12.71 6.89
CA SER A 442 -15.03 13.95 7.52
C SER A 442 -14.58 13.71 8.95
N ALA A 443 -13.46 14.33 9.32
CA ALA A 443 -12.96 14.43 10.69
C ALA A 443 -12.14 15.70 10.83
N ASP A 444 -12.18 16.34 12.01
CA ASP A 444 -11.41 17.56 12.27
C ASP A 444 -9.91 17.27 12.30
N ARG A 445 -9.13 18.18 11.74
CA ARG A 445 -7.66 18.09 11.61
C ARG A 445 -7.19 16.83 10.87
N LEU A 446 -7.99 16.41 9.89
CA LEU A 446 -7.63 15.37 8.94
C LEU A 446 -7.43 16.00 7.57
N ALA A 447 -6.24 15.84 7.00
CA ALA A 447 -5.89 16.22 5.64
C ALA A 447 -5.97 15.03 4.71
N PHE A 448 -6.56 15.22 3.53
CA PHE A 448 -6.46 14.29 2.43
C PHE A 448 -5.54 14.84 1.34
N ILE A 449 -4.63 13.99 0.85
CA ILE A 449 -3.73 14.32 -0.25
C ILE A 449 -3.67 13.14 -1.22
N ASP A 450 -4.05 13.36 -2.48
CA ASP A 450 -4.13 12.33 -3.49
C ASP A 450 -3.41 12.77 -4.78
N GLY A 451 -3.00 11.82 -5.62
CA GLY A 451 -2.53 12.07 -6.98
C GLY A 451 -3.65 11.85 -8.01
N ASP A 452 -3.75 12.72 -9.03
CA ASP A 452 -4.77 12.57 -10.07
C ASP A 452 -4.46 11.44 -11.08
N GLN A 453 -3.25 10.87 -11.01
CA GLN A 453 -2.82 9.71 -11.82
C GLN A 453 -2.66 8.44 -10.98
N ASP A 454 -3.21 8.43 -9.78
CA ASP A 454 -3.24 7.27 -8.90
C ASP A 454 -4.31 6.26 -9.35
N VAL A 455 -3.96 4.99 -9.51
CA VAL A 455 -4.90 3.91 -9.86
C VAL A 455 -5.95 3.67 -8.78
N TRP A 456 -5.67 4.05 -7.54
CA TRP A 456 -6.58 3.94 -6.40
C TRP A 456 -7.46 5.18 -6.20
N ASN A 457 -7.28 6.24 -7.01
CA ASN A 457 -7.97 7.52 -6.80
C ASN A 457 -9.49 7.38 -6.75
N ASP A 458 -10.08 6.46 -7.52
CA ASP A 458 -11.54 6.26 -7.54
C ASP A 458 -12.10 5.60 -6.27
N LEU A 459 -11.25 5.14 -5.34
CA LEU A 459 -11.62 4.75 -3.96
C LEU A 459 -11.20 5.80 -2.91
N CYS A 460 -10.43 6.83 -3.31
CA CYS A 460 -9.88 7.85 -2.41
C CYS A 460 -10.81 9.07 -2.25
N TYR A 461 -10.35 10.04 -1.49
CA TYR A 461 -11.10 11.26 -1.18
C TYR A 461 -11.45 12.08 -2.43
N HIS A 462 -10.52 12.18 -3.41
CA HIS A 462 -10.72 12.92 -4.67
C HIS A 462 -11.28 12.05 -5.81
N SER A 463 -11.96 10.97 -5.48
CA SER A 463 -12.63 10.09 -6.45
C SER A 463 -13.56 10.85 -7.40
N ASN A 464 -13.61 10.41 -8.67
CA ASN A 464 -14.59 10.88 -9.64
C ASN A 464 -16.05 10.53 -9.27
N PHE A 465 -16.24 9.54 -8.38
CA PHE A 465 -17.54 9.12 -7.85
C PHE A 465 -17.95 9.87 -6.59
N ALA A 466 -17.03 10.64 -5.99
CA ALA A 466 -17.33 11.40 -4.79
C ALA A 466 -18.28 12.58 -5.10
N PRO A 467 -19.16 12.97 -4.15
CA PRO A 467 -19.98 14.16 -4.32
C PRO A 467 -19.10 15.41 -4.42
N PRO A 468 -19.59 16.49 -5.04
CA PRO A 468 -18.88 17.77 -5.08
C PRO A 468 -18.46 18.20 -3.67
N ARG A 469 -17.18 18.54 -3.51
CA ARG A 469 -16.61 18.94 -2.23
C ARG A 469 -16.82 20.43 -1.93
N THR A 470 -16.94 20.75 -0.67
CA THR A 470 -16.81 22.15 -0.20
C THR A 470 -15.33 22.55 -0.25
N ALA A 471 -15.07 23.86 -0.32
CA ALA A 471 -13.69 24.33 -0.34
C ALA A 471 -12.89 23.83 0.88
N SER A 472 -11.62 23.50 0.65
CA SER A 472 -10.64 23.13 1.68
C SER A 472 -10.61 24.15 2.81
N THR A 473 -10.60 23.67 4.06
CA THR A 473 -10.58 24.50 5.27
C THR A 473 -9.38 24.16 6.16
N ASP A 474 -9.14 24.95 7.21
CA ASP A 474 -8.10 24.64 8.19
C ASP A 474 -8.36 23.34 8.97
N LEU A 475 -9.62 22.94 9.13
CA LEU A 475 -10.01 21.72 9.84
C LEU A 475 -10.10 20.51 8.91
N HIS A 476 -10.50 20.74 7.66
CA HIS A 476 -10.66 19.73 6.63
C HIS A 476 -9.83 20.12 5.39
N PRO A 477 -8.50 20.09 5.49
CA PRO A 477 -7.64 20.44 4.36
C PRO A 477 -7.58 19.30 3.35
N GLU A 478 -7.56 19.65 2.08
CA GLU A 478 -7.43 18.72 0.97
C GLU A 478 -6.46 19.24 -0.08
N TYR A 479 -5.76 18.35 -0.75
CA TYR A 479 -4.83 18.68 -1.82
C TYR A 479 -4.77 17.57 -2.87
N LEU A 480 -5.10 17.90 -4.12
CA LEU A 480 -4.94 17.01 -5.26
C LEU A 480 -3.67 17.40 -6.01
N ILE A 481 -2.73 16.48 -6.13
CA ILE A 481 -1.46 16.70 -6.82
C ILE A 481 -1.63 16.32 -8.29
N THR A 482 -1.64 17.30 -9.16
CA THR A 482 -1.72 17.06 -10.61
C THR A 482 -0.44 16.41 -11.12
N GLY A 483 -0.57 15.32 -11.87
CA GLY A 483 0.54 14.56 -12.45
C GLY A 483 1.21 13.58 -11.50
N ALA A 484 0.68 13.41 -10.28
CA ALA A 484 1.21 12.45 -9.32
C ALA A 484 0.45 11.13 -9.33
N GLY A 485 1.18 10.04 -9.11
CA GLY A 485 0.65 8.70 -8.85
C GLY A 485 0.48 8.44 -7.35
N HIS A 486 0.52 7.14 -7.00
CA HIS A 486 0.19 6.62 -5.68
C HIS A 486 1.12 7.14 -4.58
N HIS A 487 0.60 7.93 -3.64
CA HIS A 487 1.25 8.58 -2.48
C HIS A 487 2.65 9.18 -2.75
N TRP A 488 2.82 9.85 -3.89
CA TRP A 488 4.09 10.46 -4.29
C TRP A 488 4.58 11.54 -3.31
N ASP A 489 3.70 12.14 -2.55
CA ASP A 489 3.99 13.14 -1.52
C ASP A 489 4.69 12.56 -0.28
N SER A 490 4.71 11.24 -0.10
CA SER A 490 5.41 10.59 1.02
C SER A 490 6.92 10.51 0.81
N TYR A 491 7.37 10.55 -0.45
CA TYR A 491 8.78 10.44 -0.82
C TYR A 491 9.46 11.81 -0.91
N GLY A 492 10.72 11.87 -0.50
CA GLY A 492 11.52 13.07 -0.53
C GLY A 492 13.00 12.77 -0.79
N ILE A 493 13.77 13.84 -1.03
CA ILE A 493 15.23 13.79 -1.16
C ILE A 493 15.88 14.83 -0.25
N LEU A 494 17.17 14.64 0.07
CA LEU A 494 17.90 15.55 0.97
C LEU A 494 17.93 17.00 0.46
N ASP A 495 18.08 17.18 -0.84
CA ASP A 495 18.00 18.49 -1.48
C ASP A 495 16.56 18.78 -1.94
N VAL A 496 15.74 19.27 -1.03
CA VAL A 496 14.32 19.59 -1.29
C VAL A 496 14.16 20.56 -2.47
N GLU A 497 15.13 21.41 -2.76
CA GLU A 497 15.05 22.33 -3.90
C GLU A 497 15.29 21.64 -5.25
N ALA A 498 15.87 20.43 -5.25
CA ALA A 498 16.02 19.60 -6.43
C ALA A 498 14.77 18.73 -6.74
N GLU A 499 13.80 18.66 -5.82
CA GLU A 499 12.53 17.98 -6.09
C GLU A 499 11.75 18.66 -7.24
N PRO A 500 10.91 17.93 -7.97
CA PRO A 500 9.97 18.53 -8.91
C PRO A 500 9.08 19.57 -8.21
N GLN A 501 8.75 20.65 -8.90
CA GLN A 501 8.01 21.78 -8.30
C GLN A 501 6.70 21.33 -7.64
N PHE A 502 5.92 20.46 -8.30
CA PHE A 502 4.64 20.00 -7.78
C PHE A 502 4.77 19.17 -6.49
N ILE A 503 5.86 18.42 -6.31
CA ILE A 503 6.19 17.70 -5.06
C ILE A 503 6.61 18.68 -3.97
N ARG A 504 7.48 19.65 -4.25
CA ARG A 504 7.83 20.71 -3.30
C ARG A 504 6.62 21.50 -2.81
N GLU A 505 5.68 21.77 -3.71
CA GLU A 505 4.43 22.46 -3.35
C GLU A 505 3.58 21.59 -2.42
N ALA A 506 3.50 20.29 -2.65
CA ALA A 506 2.82 19.33 -1.77
C ALA A 506 3.49 19.29 -0.37
N HIS A 507 4.80 19.16 -0.30
CA HIS A 507 5.54 19.19 0.97
C HIS A 507 5.35 20.51 1.73
N ARG A 508 5.46 21.64 1.05
CA ARG A 508 5.21 22.96 1.66
C ARG A 508 3.77 23.11 2.15
N TRP A 509 2.81 22.56 1.42
CA TRP A 509 1.41 22.57 1.85
C TRP A 509 1.20 21.73 3.12
N GLN A 510 1.81 20.56 3.21
CA GLN A 510 1.76 19.69 4.39
C GLN A 510 2.40 20.39 5.61
N ILE A 511 3.61 20.96 5.47
CA ILE A 511 4.28 21.73 6.52
C ILE A 511 3.37 22.89 7.00
N LYS A 512 2.76 23.62 6.08
CA LYS A 512 1.89 24.75 6.39
C LYS A 512 0.62 24.33 7.13
N THR A 513 0.06 23.21 6.74
CA THR A 513 -1.14 22.62 7.35
C THR A 513 -0.85 22.17 8.78
N VAL A 514 0.21 21.39 8.98
CA VAL A 514 0.63 20.94 10.32
C VAL A 514 0.95 22.13 11.24
N ASN A 515 1.70 23.12 10.76
CA ASN A 515 2.01 24.31 11.56
C ASN A 515 0.75 25.11 11.95
N ARG A 516 -0.31 25.12 11.11
CA ARG A 516 -1.59 25.75 11.48
C ARG A 516 -2.28 24.99 12.61
N TRP A 517 -2.27 23.67 12.58
CA TRP A 517 -2.84 22.83 13.63
C TRP A 517 -2.07 22.97 14.95
N LEU A 518 -0.73 22.85 14.91
CA LEU A 518 0.12 22.97 16.10
C LEU A 518 -0.06 24.31 16.82
N ARG A 519 -0.22 25.42 16.10
CA ARG A 519 -0.51 26.72 16.71
C ARG A 519 -1.81 26.76 17.52
N LYS A 520 -2.73 25.84 17.28
CA LYS A 520 -4.01 25.72 18.01
C LYS A 520 -3.92 24.72 19.18
N PHE A 521 -2.84 23.96 19.28
CA PHE A 521 -2.60 23.03 20.39
C PHE A 521 -2.10 23.81 21.62
N ASP A 522 -2.79 23.70 22.77
CA ASP A 522 -2.53 24.55 23.94
C ASP A 522 -1.13 24.38 24.54
N GLY A 523 -0.60 23.14 24.53
CA GLY A 523 0.77 22.82 24.95
C GLY A 523 1.85 23.44 24.09
N TRP A 524 1.63 23.53 22.77
CA TRP A 524 2.56 24.07 21.79
C TRP A 524 2.90 25.53 22.03
N LYS A 525 1.89 26.35 22.38
CA LYS A 525 2.07 27.78 22.66
C LYS A 525 2.97 28.08 23.86
N LYS A 526 3.08 27.13 24.81
CA LYS A 526 3.94 27.26 25.99
C LYS A 526 5.39 26.92 25.68
N SER A 527 5.62 25.88 24.84
CA SER A 527 6.97 25.43 24.49
C SER A 527 7.74 26.40 23.59
N GLN A 528 7.02 27.17 22.75
CA GLN A 528 7.63 28.18 21.86
C GLN A 528 8.07 29.49 22.60
N LYS A 529 7.67 29.66 23.88
CA LYS A 529 7.98 30.84 24.70
C LYS A 529 9.09 30.59 25.72
N SER A 530 9.54 29.39 25.90
CA SER A 530 10.67 29.00 26.74
C SER A 530 11.95 28.84 25.92
#